data_4f98db0e411e5f61201c4166764f8bae
#
_entry.id   4f98db0e411e5f61201c4166764f8bae
#
_cell.length_a   1.000
_cell.length_b   1.000
_cell.length_c   1.000
_cell.angle_alpha   90.00
_cell.angle_beta   90.00
_cell.angle_gamma   90.00
#
_symmetry.space_group_name_H-M   'P 1'
#
loop_
_entity.id
_entity.type
_entity.pdbx_description
1 polymer ?
#
loop_
_entity_poly.entity_id
_entity_poly.type
_entity_poly.pdbx_seq_one_letter_code
_entity_poly.pdbx_strand_id
1 'polypeptide(L)'
;MYNKTPFRYDHVGSFLRPEYLKEARKQYEQGEITKEQLTEVEDKAITELVVKEKEIGLHAITDGEFRRATWHLDFMWAFDGVGHSKTEHGLPFHGEDAMIDDTYVVGKIKLSGKHPFIEHYEFLKQFEDENTVAKLTI
;
A
#
# COMPACT_ATOMS: atom_id res chain seq x y z
N MET A 1 -14.18 -2.24 -19.35
CA MET A 1 -14.28 -1.26 -18.22
C MET A 1 -15.60 -1.48 -17.51
N TYR A 2 -15.56 -1.70 -16.21
CA TYR A 2 -16.76 -1.84 -15.40
C TYR A 2 -17.58 -0.53 -15.43
N ASN A 3 -18.84 -0.61 -15.80
CA ASN A 3 -19.69 0.58 -16.00
C ASN A 3 -21.05 0.47 -15.28
N LYS A 4 -21.13 -0.36 -14.24
CA LYS A 4 -22.36 -0.54 -13.47
C LYS A 4 -22.28 0.27 -12.18
N THR A 5 -22.96 1.37 -12.13
CA THR A 5 -23.15 2.21 -10.94
C THR A 5 -24.62 2.15 -10.47
N PRO A 6 -24.90 2.46 -9.19
CA PRO A 6 -23.95 2.81 -8.13
C PRO A 6 -23.27 1.60 -7.50
N PHE A 7 -22.04 1.81 -7.04
CA PHE A 7 -21.39 0.88 -6.10
C PHE A 7 -22.13 1.00 -4.75
N ARG A 8 -22.63 -0.10 -4.25
CA ARG A 8 -23.40 -0.11 -3.00
C ARG A 8 -22.52 -0.39 -1.78
N TYR A 9 -21.38 -0.99 -2.00
CA TYR A 9 -20.38 -1.31 -0.99
C TYR A 9 -19.01 -1.43 -1.63
N ASP A 10 -17.98 -1.05 -0.90
CA ASP A 10 -16.60 -1.26 -1.23
C ASP A 10 -15.75 -1.33 0.05
N HIS A 11 -14.48 -1.67 -0.08
CA HIS A 11 -13.54 -1.64 1.02
C HIS A 11 -12.70 -0.36 0.98
N VAL A 12 -12.49 0.26 2.13
CA VAL A 12 -11.59 1.41 2.31
C VAL A 12 -10.57 1.09 3.39
N GLY A 13 -9.30 1.32 3.12
CA GLY A 13 -8.21 1.06 4.05
C GLY A 13 -7.53 -0.29 3.85
N SER A 14 -6.69 -0.63 4.82
CA SER A 14 -5.83 -1.82 4.75
C SER A 14 -6.57 -3.12 5.02
N PHE A 15 -6.19 -4.17 4.30
CA PHE A 15 -6.46 -5.55 4.70
C PHE A 15 -5.37 -6.10 5.63
N LEU A 16 -5.67 -7.16 6.37
CA LEU A 16 -4.68 -7.86 7.18
C LEU A 16 -3.64 -8.53 6.27
N ARG A 17 -2.38 -8.20 6.48
CA ARG A 17 -1.27 -8.78 5.73
C ARG A 17 -1.05 -10.22 6.12
N PRO A 18 -0.83 -11.14 5.16
CA PRO A 18 -0.44 -12.52 5.47
C PRO A 18 0.95 -12.56 6.13
N GLU A 19 1.18 -13.56 6.97
CA GLU A 19 2.43 -13.68 7.75
C GLU A 19 3.68 -13.72 6.86
N TYR A 20 3.62 -14.42 5.73
CA TYR A 20 4.76 -14.48 4.82
C TYR A 20 5.15 -13.10 4.22
N LEU A 21 4.18 -12.20 4.05
CA LEU A 21 4.46 -10.83 3.61
C LEU A 21 5.11 -10.00 4.73
N LYS A 22 4.67 -10.16 5.98
CA LYS A 22 5.28 -9.50 7.13
C LYS A 22 6.72 -9.97 7.32
N GLU A 23 6.98 -11.25 7.17
CA GLU A 23 8.32 -11.83 7.26
C GLU A 23 9.23 -11.31 6.14
N ALA A 24 8.75 -11.27 4.89
CA ALA A 24 9.51 -10.72 3.78
C ALA A 24 9.87 -9.23 3.98
N ARG A 25 8.97 -8.43 4.54
CA ARG A 25 9.25 -7.04 4.90
C ARG A 25 10.36 -6.93 5.94
N LYS A 26 10.30 -7.75 6.98
CA LYS A 26 11.34 -7.80 8.01
C LYS A 26 12.69 -8.20 7.42
N GLN A 27 12.72 -9.21 6.56
CA GLN A 27 13.96 -9.62 5.86
C GLN A 27 14.53 -8.51 4.98
N TYR A 28 13.66 -7.76 4.30
CA TYR A 28 14.09 -6.60 3.52
C TYR A 28 14.68 -5.48 4.41
N GLU A 29 14.05 -5.17 5.52
CA GLU A 29 14.56 -4.20 6.50
C GLU A 29 15.90 -4.61 7.09
N GLN A 30 16.17 -5.90 7.22
CA GLN A 30 17.43 -6.48 7.67
C GLN A 30 18.48 -6.61 6.54
N GLY A 31 18.10 -6.29 5.31
CA GLY A 31 18.98 -6.41 4.14
C GLY A 31 19.21 -7.85 3.67
N GLU A 32 18.39 -8.80 4.09
CA GLU A 32 18.49 -10.21 3.72
C GLU A 32 17.93 -10.53 2.34
N ILE A 33 16.96 -9.73 1.88
CA ILE A 33 16.39 -9.83 0.53
C ILE A 33 16.45 -8.49 -0.19
N THR A 34 16.41 -8.53 -1.53
CA THR A 34 16.42 -7.32 -2.36
C THR A 34 15.02 -6.71 -2.48
N LYS A 35 14.95 -5.48 -2.99
CA LYS A 35 13.66 -4.81 -3.27
C LYS A 35 12.84 -5.59 -4.29
N GLU A 36 13.47 -6.17 -5.29
CA GLU A 36 12.84 -6.99 -6.32
C GLU A 36 12.19 -8.23 -5.70
N GLN A 37 12.91 -8.91 -4.80
CA GLN A 37 12.39 -10.08 -4.10
C GLN A 37 11.22 -9.73 -3.19
N LEU A 38 11.27 -8.58 -2.50
CA LEU A 38 10.12 -8.10 -1.73
C LEU A 38 8.93 -7.81 -2.65
N THR A 39 9.17 -7.16 -3.79
CA THR A 39 8.11 -6.85 -4.77
C THR A 39 7.42 -8.12 -5.28
N GLU A 40 8.15 -9.19 -5.56
CA GLU A 40 7.57 -10.48 -5.95
C GLU A 40 6.63 -11.04 -4.87
N VAL A 41 7.00 -10.93 -3.59
CA VAL A 41 6.17 -11.37 -2.47
C VAL A 41 4.93 -10.48 -2.32
N GLU A 42 5.08 -9.16 -2.48
CA GLU A 42 3.97 -8.20 -2.48
C GLU A 42 2.99 -8.48 -3.62
N ASP A 43 3.49 -8.70 -4.83
CA ASP A 43 2.68 -9.04 -6.02
C ASP A 43 1.86 -10.31 -5.80
N LYS A 44 2.49 -11.35 -5.24
CA LYS A 44 1.80 -12.57 -4.88
C LYS A 44 0.69 -12.33 -3.86
N ALA A 45 0.98 -11.61 -2.79
CA ALA A 45 0.00 -11.33 -1.73
C ALA A 45 -1.20 -10.52 -2.24
N ILE A 46 -0.94 -9.51 -3.09
CA ILE A 46 -1.99 -8.69 -3.71
C ILE A 46 -2.83 -9.53 -4.69
N THR A 47 -2.20 -10.40 -5.48
CA THR A 47 -2.91 -11.31 -6.38
C THR A 47 -3.87 -12.22 -5.61
N GLU A 48 -3.42 -12.82 -4.53
CA GLU A 48 -4.24 -13.67 -3.66
C GLU A 48 -5.39 -12.88 -3.00
N LEU A 49 -5.14 -11.63 -2.60
CA LEU A 49 -6.16 -10.74 -2.07
C LEU A 49 -7.23 -10.43 -3.12
N VAL A 50 -6.82 -10.02 -4.31
CA VAL A 50 -7.74 -9.67 -5.41
C VAL A 50 -8.65 -10.84 -5.79
N VAL A 51 -8.10 -12.07 -5.80
CA VAL A 51 -8.92 -13.27 -6.03
C VAL A 51 -10.04 -13.35 -5.00
N LYS A 52 -9.71 -13.20 -3.71
CA LYS A 52 -10.70 -13.22 -2.63
C LYS A 52 -11.71 -12.08 -2.72
N GLU A 53 -11.26 -10.86 -3.04
CA GLU A 53 -12.16 -9.71 -3.24
C GLU A 53 -13.20 -9.98 -4.34
N LYS A 54 -12.77 -10.58 -5.46
CA LYS A 54 -13.67 -10.98 -6.54
C LYS A 54 -14.61 -12.11 -6.15
N GLU A 55 -14.11 -13.12 -5.45
CA GLU A 55 -14.91 -14.25 -4.97
C GLU A 55 -16.07 -13.84 -4.03
N ILE A 56 -15.82 -12.84 -3.17
CA ILE A 56 -16.86 -12.29 -2.29
C ILE A 56 -17.76 -11.24 -2.97
N GLY A 57 -17.50 -10.94 -4.24
CA GLY A 57 -18.33 -10.07 -5.08
C GLY A 57 -18.04 -8.59 -4.95
N LEU A 58 -16.86 -8.17 -4.51
CA LEU A 58 -16.46 -6.76 -4.57
C LEU A 58 -16.28 -6.33 -6.03
N HIS A 59 -16.89 -5.19 -6.39
CA HIS A 59 -16.74 -4.58 -7.71
C HIS A 59 -15.60 -3.59 -7.79
N ALA A 60 -15.24 -2.96 -6.67
CA ALA A 60 -14.03 -2.16 -6.54
C ALA A 60 -12.99 -2.98 -5.78
N ILE A 61 -11.91 -3.37 -6.48
CA ILE A 61 -10.80 -4.13 -5.91
C ILE A 61 -9.66 -3.20 -5.48
N THR A 62 -8.97 -3.54 -4.41
CA THR A 62 -7.84 -2.77 -3.87
C THR A 62 -6.60 -3.64 -3.72
N ASP A 63 -5.44 -3.01 -3.57
CA ASP A 63 -4.20 -3.70 -3.22
C ASP A 63 -4.06 -3.98 -1.71
N GLY A 64 -5.08 -3.63 -0.92
CA GLY A 64 -5.11 -3.79 0.52
C GLY A 64 -4.04 -2.99 1.27
N GLU A 65 -3.41 -2.02 0.60
CA GLU A 65 -2.27 -1.24 1.11
C GLU A 65 -1.06 -2.13 1.49
N PHE A 66 -0.94 -3.29 0.85
CA PHE A 66 0.07 -4.29 1.21
C PHE A 66 1.51 -3.82 0.98
N ARG A 67 1.73 -2.84 0.11
CA ARG A 67 3.06 -2.27 -0.15
C ARG A 67 3.44 -1.14 0.80
N ARG A 68 2.49 -0.63 1.60
CA ARG A 68 2.70 0.52 2.47
C ARG A 68 3.19 0.11 3.85
N ALA A 69 4.07 0.91 4.44
CA ALA A 69 4.40 0.85 5.85
C ALA A 69 3.31 1.57 6.67
N THR A 70 2.93 2.77 6.21
CA THR A 70 1.86 3.59 6.81
C THR A 70 0.84 3.99 5.75
N TRP A 71 -0.41 4.21 6.17
CA TRP A 71 -1.49 4.55 5.24
C TRP A 71 -1.32 5.92 4.55
N HIS A 72 -0.64 6.87 5.18
CA HIS A 72 -0.53 8.26 4.70
C HIS A 72 0.90 8.73 4.44
N LEU A 73 1.89 8.31 5.24
CA LEU A 73 3.25 8.84 5.15
C LEU A 73 3.99 8.34 3.91
N ASP A 74 3.75 7.09 3.49
CA ASP A 74 4.34 6.53 2.27
C ASP A 74 4.04 7.37 1.02
N PHE A 75 2.86 7.99 0.97
CA PHE A 75 2.53 8.95 -0.09
C PHE A 75 3.42 10.19 -0.02
N MET A 76 3.61 10.75 1.16
CA MET A 76 4.37 11.97 1.37
C MET A 76 5.87 11.77 1.09
N TRP A 77 6.44 10.65 1.50
CA TRP A 77 7.87 10.37 1.33
C TRP A 77 8.31 10.18 -0.12
N ALA A 78 7.37 10.02 -1.04
CA ALA A 78 7.67 9.96 -2.47
C ALA A 78 7.95 11.32 -3.11
N PHE A 79 7.77 12.43 -2.38
CA PHE A 79 8.07 13.76 -2.88
C PHE A 79 9.49 14.19 -2.50
N ASP A 80 10.19 14.84 -3.44
CA ASP A 80 11.42 15.56 -3.12
C ASP A 80 11.14 16.67 -2.12
N GLY A 81 12.10 16.96 -1.26
CA GLY A 81 11.97 17.97 -0.22
C GLY A 81 11.17 17.53 1.00
N VAL A 82 10.74 16.27 1.04
CA VAL A 82 10.14 15.61 2.21
C VAL A 82 11.16 14.67 2.83
N GLY A 83 11.43 14.86 4.11
CA GLY A 83 12.32 14.02 4.91
C GLY A 83 11.55 12.98 5.71
N HIS A 84 12.23 11.89 6.03
CA HIS A 84 11.74 10.77 6.81
C HIS A 84 12.72 10.46 7.95
N SER A 85 12.22 10.32 9.16
CA SER A 85 13.00 9.86 10.31
C SER A 85 12.18 8.89 11.16
N LYS A 86 12.86 7.96 11.82
CA LYS A 86 12.24 7.12 12.83
C LYS A 86 12.07 7.90 14.12
N THR A 87 10.90 7.79 14.74
CA THR A 87 10.66 8.37 16.06
C THR A 87 11.16 7.44 17.16
N GLU A 88 11.70 8.02 18.24
CA GLU A 88 12.09 7.26 19.43
C GLU A 88 10.88 6.94 20.33
N HIS A 89 9.81 7.73 20.22
CA HIS A 89 8.57 7.58 20.99
C HIS A 89 7.36 7.66 20.07
N GLY A 90 6.51 6.64 20.12
CA GLY A 90 5.26 6.60 19.39
C GLY A 90 4.13 7.41 20.06
N LEU A 91 2.99 7.51 19.39
CA LEU A 91 1.78 8.03 20.01
C LEU A 91 1.19 6.96 20.94
N PRO A 92 0.86 7.29 22.19
CA PRO A 92 0.24 6.35 23.10
C PRO A 92 -1.15 5.97 22.62
N PHE A 93 -1.37 4.69 22.37
CA PHE A 93 -2.65 4.17 21.90
C PHE A 93 -3.01 2.89 22.65
N HIS A 94 -4.06 2.94 23.46
CA HIS A 94 -4.56 1.80 24.24
C HIS A 94 -3.50 1.04 25.08
N GLY A 95 -2.50 1.76 25.61
CA GLY A 95 -1.44 1.16 26.42
C GLY A 95 -0.24 0.61 25.65
N GLU A 96 -0.20 0.81 24.35
CA GLU A 96 0.95 0.55 23.49
C GLU A 96 1.38 1.82 22.77
N ASP A 97 2.67 1.97 22.51
CA ASP A 97 3.17 3.06 21.69
C ASP A 97 3.06 2.70 20.21
N ALA A 98 2.15 3.36 19.50
CA ALA A 98 2.12 3.28 18.05
C ALA A 98 3.34 4.03 17.51
N MET A 99 4.38 3.29 17.08
CA MET A 99 5.57 3.85 16.44
C MET A 99 5.16 4.46 15.10
N ILE A 100 5.21 5.78 15.04
CA ILE A 100 4.92 6.55 13.82
C ILE A 100 6.22 7.24 13.42
N ASP A 101 6.67 6.98 12.20
CA ASP A 101 7.81 7.70 11.64
C ASP A 101 7.44 9.17 11.39
N ASP A 102 8.41 10.06 11.56
CA ASP A 102 8.20 11.48 11.35
C ASP A 102 8.42 11.89 9.90
N THR A 103 7.63 12.88 9.49
CA THR A 103 7.74 13.55 8.20
C THR A 103 8.01 15.03 8.41
N TYR A 104 9.05 15.54 7.77
CA TYR A 104 9.43 16.96 7.86
C TYR A 104 9.85 17.52 6.50
N VAL A 105 9.78 18.82 6.34
CA VAL A 105 10.15 19.49 5.11
C VAL A 105 11.64 19.86 5.16
N VAL A 106 12.41 19.37 4.19
CA VAL A 106 13.86 19.64 4.06
C VAL A 106 14.18 20.60 2.91
N GLY A 107 13.20 20.91 2.06
CA GLY A 107 13.41 21.77 0.90
C GLY A 107 12.11 22.02 0.14
N LYS A 108 12.23 22.53 -1.08
CA LYS A 108 11.09 22.75 -1.95
C LYS A 108 10.43 21.42 -2.32
N ILE A 109 9.16 21.27 -1.99
CA ILE A 109 8.39 20.06 -2.32
C ILE A 109 8.13 20.04 -3.83
N LYS A 110 8.49 18.94 -4.47
CA LYS A 110 8.19 18.66 -5.88
C LYS A 110 8.15 17.16 -6.13
N LEU A 111 7.53 16.75 -7.20
CA LEU A 111 7.58 15.37 -7.68
C LEU A 111 8.58 15.29 -8.83
N SER A 112 9.71 14.60 -8.60
CA SER A 112 10.70 14.29 -9.64
C SER A 112 10.52 12.85 -10.08
N GLY A 113 9.94 12.66 -11.28
CA GLY A 113 9.64 11.34 -11.80
C GLY A 113 8.21 10.88 -11.51
N LYS A 114 8.03 9.57 -11.52
CA LYS A 114 6.73 8.93 -11.34
C LYS A 114 6.52 8.56 -9.87
N HIS A 115 5.38 8.95 -9.31
CA HIS A 115 5.04 8.55 -7.94
C HIS A 115 4.88 7.02 -7.85
N PRO A 116 5.45 6.34 -6.83
CA PRO A 116 5.38 4.86 -6.70
C PRO A 116 3.95 4.30 -6.72
N PHE A 117 2.97 5.05 -6.20
CA PHE A 117 1.58 4.61 -6.19
C PHE A 117 0.97 4.47 -7.60
N ILE A 118 1.56 5.10 -8.62
CA ILE A 118 1.14 4.91 -10.01
C ILE A 118 1.48 3.49 -10.46
N GLU A 119 2.67 2.99 -10.13
CA GLU A 119 3.07 1.61 -10.44
C GLU A 119 2.24 0.59 -9.66
N HIS A 120 1.93 0.88 -8.40
CA HIS A 120 1.05 0.05 -7.59
C HIS A 120 -0.35 -0.06 -8.22
N TYR A 121 -0.88 1.07 -8.71
CA TYR A 121 -2.17 1.11 -9.38
C TYR A 121 -2.13 0.40 -10.74
N GLU A 122 -1.07 0.58 -11.53
CA GLU A 122 -0.90 -0.12 -12.81
C GLU A 122 -0.84 -1.64 -12.61
N PHE A 123 -0.19 -2.11 -11.54
CA PHE A 123 -0.21 -3.53 -11.18
C PHE A 123 -1.64 -4.00 -10.83
N LEU A 124 -2.36 -3.25 -10.01
CA LEU A 124 -3.74 -3.60 -9.64
C LEU A 124 -4.69 -3.58 -10.84
N LYS A 125 -4.49 -2.63 -11.75
CA LYS A 125 -5.34 -2.43 -12.94
C LYS A 125 -5.37 -3.63 -13.88
N GLN A 126 -4.32 -4.45 -13.93
CA GLN A 126 -4.31 -5.66 -14.76
C GLN A 126 -5.37 -6.70 -14.37
N PHE A 127 -5.91 -6.60 -13.16
CA PHE A 127 -6.98 -7.47 -12.68
C PHE A 127 -8.39 -6.96 -13.00
N GLU A 128 -8.54 -5.81 -13.65
CA GLU A 128 -9.84 -5.31 -14.09
C GLU A 128 -10.50 -6.26 -15.10
N ASP A 129 -11.82 -6.39 -14.99
CA ASP A 129 -12.63 -7.13 -15.94
C ASP A 129 -14.01 -6.45 -16.14
N GLU A 130 -14.96 -7.16 -16.74
CA GLU A 130 -16.32 -6.62 -16.97
C GLU A 130 -17.10 -6.35 -15.67
N ASN A 131 -16.69 -6.93 -14.55
CA ASN A 131 -17.39 -6.86 -13.26
C ASN A 131 -16.58 -6.12 -12.19
N THR A 132 -15.33 -5.83 -12.42
CA THR A 132 -14.43 -5.24 -11.42
C THR A 132 -13.61 -4.07 -11.96
N VAL A 133 -13.37 -3.09 -11.11
CA VAL A 133 -12.53 -1.92 -11.37
C VAL A 133 -11.50 -1.76 -10.26
N ALA A 134 -10.28 -1.40 -10.64
CA ALA A 134 -9.22 -1.10 -9.68
C ALA A 134 -9.48 0.25 -8.99
N LYS A 135 -9.35 0.25 -7.67
CA LYS A 135 -9.46 1.44 -6.83
C LYS A 135 -8.14 1.70 -6.12
N LEU A 136 -7.53 2.84 -6.40
CA LEU A 136 -6.40 3.33 -5.63
C LEU A 136 -6.91 4.10 -4.40
N THR A 137 -6.35 3.78 -3.23
CA THR A 137 -6.50 4.60 -2.02
C THR A 137 -5.27 5.49 -1.86
N ILE A 138 -5.49 6.75 -1.50
CA ILE A 138 -4.43 7.75 -1.29
C ILE A 138 -4.57 8.32 0.11
#